data_af7168babdf6459d9c28cd8a889fb776
#
_entry.id   af7168babdf6459d9c28cd8a889fb776
#
_cell.length_a   1.000
_cell.length_b   1.000
_cell.length_c   1.000
_cell.angle_alpha   90.00
_cell.angle_beta   90.00
_cell.angle_gamma   90.00
#
_symmetry.space_group_name_H-M   'P 1'
#
loop_
_entity.id
_entity.type
_entity.pdbx_description
1 polymer ?
#
loop_
_entity_poly.entity_id
_entity_poly.type
_entity_poly.pdbx_seq_one_letter_code
_entity_poly.pdbx_strand_id
1 'polypeptide(L)'
;MLTDPPYGVDYVGKTGDAMTIENDGVDRDALLKLLTGSFNAVSEWLREGAAYYIWCASKTWDVFAQAVEQLGWPVREQLIWNKDCFVMGRQDYQWKHEPCLYGWKPGAAHKWCSDRSQTTVIDCPRPKANRDHPTMKPIPLFDYLIRNSTDVGDTVYDPFCGSGTTLLACEQANRKCVAVELSPRYCDVILRRWETLTGRKAERLRNLRE
;
A
#
# COMPACT_ATOMS: atom_id res chain seq x y z
N MET A 1 -8.07 -4.97 -1.70
CA MET A 1 -7.36 -3.90 -0.97
C MET A 1 -5.88 -3.96 -1.31
N LEU A 2 -5.23 -2.82 -1.58
CA LEU A 2 -3.78 -2.73 -1.80
C LEU A 2 -3.27 -1.49 -1.08
N THR A 3 -2.34 -1.66 -0.13
CA THR A 3 -1.97 -0.56 0.77
C THR A 3 -0.54 -0.66 1.29
N ASP A 4 0.03 0.49 1.65
CA ASP A 4 1.38 0.68 2.18
C ASP A 4 1.31 1.51 3.49
N PRO A 5 0.87 0.90 4.61
CA PRO A 5 0.69 1.60 5.88
C PRO A 5 2.02 2.04 6.51
N PRO A 6 1.99 2.88 7.56
CA PRO A 6 3.17 3.10 8.40
C PRO A 6 3.73 1.78 8.94
N TYR A 7 5.07 1.64 8.98
CA TYR A 7 5.72 0.38 9.32
C TYR A 7 6.07 0.22 10.81
N GLY A 8 5.89 1.28 11.62
CA GLY A 8 6.27 1.29 13.01
C GLY A 8 7.79 1.23 13.22
N VAL A 9 8.55 1.88 12.36
CA VAL A 9 10.02 1.86 12.35
C VAL A 9 10.65 3.23 12.62
N ASP A 10 9.83 4.22 12.98
CA ASP A 10 10.23 5.60 13.26
C ASP A 10 11.08 6.21 12.11
N TYR A 11 10.49 6.16 10.93
CA TYR A 11 11.18 6.61 9.73
C TYR A 11 11.40 8.12 9.73
N VAL A 12 12.66 8.54 9.65
CA VAL A 12 13.06 9.93 9.45
C VAL A 12 13.77 10.05 8.09
N GLY A 13 13.22 10.85 7.20
CA GLY A 13 13.83 11.13 5.90
C GLY A 13 15.23 11.73 6.04
N LYS A 14 16.21 11.23 5.27
CA LYS A 14 17.60 11.73 5.27
C LYS A 14 17.83 12.97 4.40
N THR A 15 16.81 13.49 3.74
CA THR A 15 16.86 14.70 2.91
C THR A 15 16.41 15.91 3.70
N GLY A 16 16.95 17.09 3.41
CA GLY A 16 16.94 18.33 4.21
C GLY A 16 15.62 18.82 4.86
N ASP A 17 14.46 18.26 4.50
CA ASP A 17 13.17 18.53 5.14
C ASP A 17 12.71 17.42 6.10
N ALA A 18 13.62 16.55 6.59
CA ALA A 18 13.37 15.49 7.60
C ALA A 18 11.90 15.00 7.65
N MET A 19 11.35 14.57 6.50
CA MET A 19 9.95 14.14 6.40
C MET A 19 9.73 12.92 7.28
N THR A 20 8.84 13.05 8.27
CA THR A 20 8.38 11.96 9.12
C THR A 20 7.07 11.41 8.57
N ILE A 21 6.81 10.13 8.84
CA ILE A 21 5.53 9.49 8.53
C ILE A 21 4.69 9.57 9.81
N GLU A 22 3.49 10.14 9.74
CA GLU A 22 2.58 10.18 10.87
C GLU A 22 2.24 8.74 11.31
N ASN A 23 2.21 8.51 12.63
CA ASN A 23 1.94 7.20 13.26
C ASN A 23 2.97 6.09 12.95
N ASP A 24 4.19 6.41 12.50
CA ASP A 24 5.27 5.44 12.29
C ASP A 24 6.10 5.17 13.55
N GLY A 25 5.57 5.43 14.74
CA GLY A 25 6.24 5.14 16.02
C GLY A 25 6.47 3.65 16.24
N VAL A 26 7.54 3.32 16.99
CA VAL A 26 7.95 1.92 17.30
C VAL A 26 7.05 1.19 18.31
N ASP A 27 5.97 1.81 18.78
CA ASP A 27 4.99 1.17 19.66
C ASP A 27 4.17 0.15 18.88
N ARG A 28 4.44 -1.13 19.14
CA ARG A 28 3.82 -2.26 18.45
C ARG A 28 2.32 -2.39 18.74
N ASP A 29 1.87 -2.06 19.95
CA ASP A 29 0.46 -2.12 20.33
C ASP A 29 -0.33 -1.00 19.64
N ALA A 30 0.24 0.21 19.58
CA ALA A 30 -0.34 1.32 18.84
C ALA A 30 -0.43 1.01 17.34
N LEU A 31 0.61 0.42 16.74
CA LEU A 31 0.62 -0.02 15.36
C LEU A 31 -0.46 -1.08 15.09
N LEU A 32 -0.54 -2.12 15.95
CA LEU A 32 -1.56 -3.16 15.83
C LEU A 32 -2.97 -2.57 15.89
N LYS A 33 -3.23 -1.67 16.82
CA LYS A 33 -4.52 -0.99 16.96
C LYS A 33 -4.87 -0.15 15.74
N LEU A 34 -3.90 0.60 15.19
CA LEU A 34 -4.08 1.39 13.97
C LEU A 34 -4.45 0.50 12.78
N LEU A 35 -3.69 -0.57 12.54
CA LEU A 35 -3.88 -1.49 11.43
C LEU A 35 -5.23 -2.21 11.54
N THR A 36 -5.51 -2.83 12.70
CA THR A 36 -6.76 -3.55 12.95
C THR A 36 -7.95 -2.61 12.79
N GLY A 37 -7.90 -1.40 13.35
CA GLY A 37 -8.96 -0.40 13.24
C GLY A 37 -9.21 0.01 11.80
N SER A 38 -8.15 0.30 11.05
CA SER A 38 -8.24 0.73 9.64
C SER A 38 -8.78 -0.38 8.72
N PHE A 39 -8.34 -1.63 8.94
CA PHE A 39 -8.82 -2.77 8.14
C PHE A 39 -10.25 -3.19 8.52
N ASN A 40 -10.61 -3.09 9.81
CA ASN A 40 -11.96 -3.37 10.26
C ASN A 40 -12.97 -2.38 9.69
N ALA A 41 -12.60 -1.10 9.61
CA ALA A 41 -13.49 -0.06 9.06
C ALA A 41 -13.94 -0.32 7.62
N VAL A 42 -13.17 -1.07 6.85
CA VAL A 42 -13.50 -1.43 5.47
C VAL A 42 -14.01 -2.87 5.32
N SER A 43 -13.90 -3.67 6.38
CA SER A 43 -14.19 -5.11 6.31
C SER A 43 -15.60 -5.44 5.79
N GLU A 44 -16.60 -4.64 6.15
CA GLU A 44 -17.98 -4.83 5.68
C GLU A 44 -18.17 -4.48 4.19
N TRP A 45 -17.34 -3.59 3.66
CA TRP A 45 -17.40 -3.12 2.27
C TRP A 45 -16.56 -3.99 1.32
N LEU A 46 -15.60 -4.73 1.86
CA LEU A 46 -14.85 -5.70 1.08
C LEU A 46 -15.70 -6.95 0.86
N ARG A 47 -15.93 -7.31 -0.40
CA ARG A 47 -16.63 -8.55 -0.76
C ARG A 47 -15.87 -9.76 -0.24
N GLU A 48 -16.57 -10.86 -0.02
CA GLU A 48 -15.98 -12.19 0.17
C GLU A 48 -15.09 -12.54 -1.05
N GLY A 49 -13.95 -13.17 -0.80
CA GLY A 49 -12.95 -13.45 -1.83
C GLY A 49 -12.15 -12.23 -2.30
N ALA A 50 -12.37 -11.01 -1.74
CA ALA A 50 -11.58 -9.86 -2.10
C ALA A 50 -10.12 -10.03 -1.68
N ALA A 51 -9.20 -9.97 -2.64
CA ALA A 51 -7.77 -10.04 -2.39
C ALA A 51 -7.28 -8.82 -1.60
N TYR A 52 -6.30 -9.03 -0.72
CA TYR A 52 -5.56 -7.96 -0.06
C TYR A 52 -4.06 -8.13 -0.24
N TYR A 53 -3.39 -7.00 -0.41
CA TYR A 53 -1.94 -6.84 -0.47
C TYR A 53 -1.56 -5.75 0.52
N ILE A 54 -0.76 -6.08 1.53
CA ILE A 54 -0.38 -5.15 2.59
C ILE A 54 1.14 -5.15 2.72
N TRP A 55 1.77 -4.06 2.32
CA TRP A 55 3.20 -3.87 2.46
C TRP A 55 3.57 -3.65 3.92
N CYS A 56 4.73 -4.14 4.35
CA CYS A 56 5.20 -4.00 5.72
C CYS A 56 6.74 -4.04 5.78
N ALA A 57 7.29 -3.76 6.96
CA ALA A 57 8.69 -4.03 7.22
C ALA A 57 8.90 -5.46 7.73
N SER A 58 10.04 -6.06 7.40
CA SER A 58 10.41 -7.39 7.92
C SER A 58 10.45 -7.46 9.44
N LYS A 59 10.75 -6.34 10.12
CA LYS A 59 10.83 -6.27 11.58
C LYS A 59 9.46 -6.25 12.27
N THR A 60 8.40 -5.87 11.58
CA THR A 60 7.04 -5.73 12.12
C THR A 60 6.04 -6.63 11.41
N TRP A 61 6.54 -7.56 10.57
CA TRP A 61 5.73 -8.54 9.84
C TRP A 61 4.66 -9.21 10.71
N ASP A 62 5.04 -9.65 11.90
CA ASP A 62 4.17 -10.34 12.85
C ASP A 62 3.00 -9.47 13.33
N VAL A 63 3.22 -8.16 13.55
CA VAL A 63 2.15 -7.22 13.92
C VAL A 63 1.13 -7.08 12.78
N PHE A 64 1.63 -7.01 11.54
CA PHE A 64 0.77 -6.93 10.35
C PHE A 64 -0.03 -8.23 10.13
N ALA A 65 0.61 -9.39 10.29
CA ALA A 65 -0.07 -10.67 10.24
C ALA A 65 -1.15 -10.79 11.33
N GLN A 66 -0.82 -10.43 12.56
CA GLN A 66 -1.77 -10.42 13.67
C GLN A 66 -2.96 -9.50 13.40
N ALA A 67 -2.75 -8.32 12.80
CA ALA A 67 -3.82 -7.38 12.51
C ALA A 67 -4.87 -7.96 11.55
N VAL A 68 -4.45 -8.66 10.50
CA VAL A 68 -5.40 -9.29 9.55
C VAL A 68 -6.01 -10.57 10.11
N GLU A 69 -5.27 -11.35 10.89
CA GLU A 69 -5.74 -12.57 11.52
C GLU A 69 -6.81 -12.29 12.58
N GLN A 70 -6.71 -11.19 13.33
CA GLN A 70 -7.76 -10.75 14.26
C GLN A 70 -9.10 -10.44 13.57
N LEU A 71 -9.08 -10.11 12.27
CA LEU A 71 -10.27 -9.92 11.45
C LEU A 71 -10.76 -11.24 10.78
N GLY A 72 -10.10 -12.36 11.07
CA GLY A 72 -10.39 -13.64 10.43
C GLY A 72 -9.89 -13.70 8.98
N TRP A 73 -8.95 -12.86 8.57
CA TRP A 73 -8.37 -12.86 7.22
C TRP A 73 -7.05 -13.65 7.22
N PRO A 74 -6.99 -14.85 6.68
CA PRO A 74 -5.77 -15.66 6.73
C PRO A 74 -4.72 -15.11 5.77
N VAL A 75 -3.49 -14.93 6.26
CA VAL A 75 -2.34 -14.71 5.38
C VAL A 75 -2.09 -15.99 4.59
N ARG A 76 -2.09 -15.90 3.27
CA ARG A 76 -1.89 -17.05 2.38
C ARG A 76 -0.47 -17.17 1.89
N GLU A 77 0.11 -16.05 1.48
CA GLU A 77 1.46 -16.00 0.91
C GLU A 77 2.17 -14.73 1.38
N GLN A 78 3.48 -14.82 1.45
CA GLN A 78 4.36 -13.67 1.59
C GLN A 78 4.96 -13.35 0.23
N LEU A 79 4.70 -12.14 -0.27
CA LEU A 79 5.36 -11.63 -1.45
C LEU A 79 6.58 -10.79 -1.04
N ILE A 80 7.58 -10.75 -1.90
CA ILE A 80 8.83 -10.01 -1.68
C ILE A 80 9.05 -9.09 -2.88
N TRP A 81 9.04 -7.78 -2.64
CA TRP A 81 9.60 -6.86 -3.61
C TRP A 81 11.12 -6.88 -3.50
N ASN A 82 11.79 -7.44 -4.51
CA ASN A 82 13.24 -7.43 -4.63
C ASN A 82 13.68 -6.17 -5.41
N LYS A 83 14.44 -5.30 -4.74
CA LYS A 83 14.91 -4.04 -5.32
C LYS A 83 16.18 -4.26 -6.14
N ASP A 84 16.43 -3.40 -7.12
CA ASP A 84 17.67 -3.37 -7.89
C ASP A 84 18.90 -3.00 -7.04
N CYS A 85 18.70 -2.20 -5.99
CA CYS A 85 19.75 -1.77 -5.06
C CYS A 85 19.33 -1.95 -3.59
N PHE A 86 20.30 -2.17 -2.72
CA PHE A 86 20.06 -2.20 -1.28
C PHE A 86 19.99 -0.80 -0.67
N VAL A 87 19.46 -0.70 0.53
CA VAL A 87 19.45 0.52 1.34
C VAL A 87 20.54 0.41 2.40
N MET A 88 21.57 1.28 2.31
CA MET A 88 22.64 1.31 3.28
C MET A 88 22.12 1.70 4.66
N GLY A 89 22.37 0.87 5.65
CA GLY A 89 22.01 1.05 7.05
C GLY A 89 23.18 0.69 7.99
N ARG A 90 22.90 0.60 9.30
CA ARG A 90 23.89 0.26 10.32
C ARG A 90 23.96 -1.24 10.65
N GLN A 91 23.08 -2.05 10.02
CA GLN A 91 23.03 -3.51 10.19
C GLN A 91 24.09 -4.20 9.33
N ASP A 92 24.42 -5.46 9.68
CA ASP A 92 25.40 -6.28 8.96
C ASP A 92 24.92 -6.60 7.54
N TYR A 93 23.67 -7.06 7.41
CA TYR A 93 23.03 -7.33 6.11
C TYR A 93 22.15 -6.14 5.69
N GLN A 94 22.41 -5.63 4.48
CA GLN A 94 21.68 -4.47 3.96
C GLN A 94 20.33 -4.87 3.35
N TRP A 95 19.28 -4.11 3.68
CA TRP A 95 17.94 -4.38 3.18
C TRP A 95 17.84 -4.13 1.67
N LYS A 96 17.55 -5.18 0.92
CA LYS A 96 17.32 -5.14 -0.52
C LYS A 96 15.88 -5.45 -0.90
N HIS A 97 15.05 -5.85 0.06
CA HIS A 97 13.68 -6.26 -0.18
C HIS A 97 12.69 -5.62 0.78
N GLU A 98 11.42 -5.67 0.42
CA GLU A 98 10.30 -5.40 1.31
C GLU A 98 9.25 -6.50 1.17
N PRO A 99 8.73 -7.03 2.30
CA PRO A 99 7.68 -8.03 2.29
C PRO A 99 6.29 -7.40 2.13
N CYS A 100 5.38 -8.21 1.58
CA CYS A 100 3.98 -7.88 1.46
C CYS A 100 3.14 -9.10 1.88
N LEU A 101 2.16 -8.90 2.75
CA LEU A 101 1.16 -9.91 3.05
C LEU A 101 0.18 -10.01 1.88
N TYR A 102 -0.06 -11.22 1.44
CA TYR A 102 -1.09 -11.54 0.46
C TYR A 102 -2.09 -12.54 1.00
N GLY A 103 -3.35 -12.30 0.74
CA GLY A 103 -4.45 -13.19 1.06
C GLY A 103 -5.76 -12.64 0.52
N TRP A 104 -6.87 -13.21 0.98
CA TRP A 104 -8.21 -12.75 0.61
C TRP A 104 -9.20 -12.98 1.74
N LYS A 105 -10.22 -12.12 1.78
CA LYS A 105 -11.31 -12.25 2.74
C LYS A 105 -12.03 -13.59 2.56
N PRO A 106 -12.25 -14.36 3.62
CA PRO A 106 -12.98 -15.64 3.56
C PRO A 106 -14.41 -15.47 3.04
N GLY A 107 -15.05 -16.62 2.74
CA GLY A 107 -16.47 -16.72 2.35
C GLY A 107 -16.68 -17.03 0.87
N ALA A 108 -15.76 -16.63 -0.01
CA ALA A 108 -15.81 -16.98 -1.44
C ALA A 108 -14.42 -17.26 -2.01
N ALA A 109 -14.39 -17.83 -3.22
CA ALA A 109 -13.15 -17.95 -3.98
C ALA A 109 -12.59 -16.56 -4.34
N HIS A 110 -11.28 -16.42 -4.22
CA HIS A 110 -10.62 -15.20 -4.66
C HIS A 110 -10.54 -15.12 -6.20
N LYS A 111 -10.44 -13.89 -6.69
CA LYS A 111 -10.23 -13.65 -8.10
C LYS A 111 -8.72 -13.66 -8.40
N TRP A 112 -8.36 -14.49 -9.38
CA TRP A 112 -7.01 -14.50 -9.96
C TRP A 112 -7.11 -14.30 -11.46
N CYS A 113 -6.53 -13.20 -11.96
CA CYS A 113 -6.64 -12.77 -13.36
C CYS A 113 -5.36 -13.05 -14.17
N SER A 114 -4.34 -13.59 -13.53
CA SER A 114 -3.07 -13.94 -14.17
C SER A 114 -2.91 -15.46 -14.33
N ASP A 115 -1.81 -15.88 -14.94
CA ASP A 115 -1.44 -17.29 -15.03
C ASP A 115 -0.76 -17.82 -13.74
N ARG A 116 -0.31 -19.07 -13.76
CA ARG A 116 0.37 -19.73 -12.64
C ARG A 116 1.90 -19.61 -12.69
N SER A 117 2.46 -18.77 -13.55
CA SER A 117 3.89 -18.51 -13.63
C SER A 117 4.36 -17.38 -12.69
N GLN A 118 3.42 -16.70 -12.03
CA GLN A 118 3.73 -15.64 -11.08
C GLN A 118 4.44 -16.21 -9.85
N THR A 119 5.45 -15.49 -9.37
CA THR A 119 6.28 -15.93 -8.24
C THR A 119 6.12 -15.01 -7.04
N THR A 120 6.46 -15.51 -5.85
CA THR A 120 6.42 -14.71 -4.61
C THR A 120 7.53 -13.65 -4.53
N VAL A 121 8.54 -13.72 -5.40
CA VAL A 121 9.60 -12.71 -5.51
C VAL A 121 9.37 -11.88 -6.77
N ILE A 122 9.19 -10.57 -6.59
CA ILE A 122 8.87 -9.62 -7.65
C ILE A 122 10.06 -8.69 -7.82
N ASP A 123 10.77 -8.82 -8.93
CA ASP A 123 11.86 -7.93 -9.29
C ASP A 123 11.29 -6.62 -9.86
N CYS A 124 11.50 -5.52 -9.16
CA CYS A 124 11.09 -4.21 -9.63
C CYS A 124 12.11 -3.15 -9.17
N PRO A 125 12.68 -2.36 -10.09
CA PRO A 125 13.61 -1.32 -9.74
C PRO A 125 13.00 -0.28 -8.80
N ARG A 126 13.81 0.24 -7.89
CA ARG A 126 13.42 1.37 -7.03
C ARG A 126 13.18 2.63 -7.87
N PRO A 127 12.14 3.43 -7.58
CA PRO A 127 12.02 4.75 -8.18
C PRO A 127 13.26 5.58 -7.88
N LYS A 128 13.77 6.31 -8.88
CA LYS A 128 14.81 7.31 -8.64
C LYS A 128 14.27 8.31 -7.61
N ALA A 129 15.13 8.76 -6.70
CA ALA A 129 14.75 9.67 -5.61
C ALA A 129 13.90 10.84 -6.14
N ASN A 130 12.70 10.99 -5.60
CA ASN A 130 11.80 12.08 -5.92
C ASN A 130 11.65 12.97 -4.69
N ARG A 131 11.59 14.31 -4.92
CA ARG A 131 11.41 15.31 -3.86
C ARG A 131 10.01 15.25 -3.20
N ASP A 132 9.05 14.61 -3.88
CA ASP A 132 7.64 14.60 -3.44
C ASP A 132 7.35 13.57 -2.34
N HIS A 133 8.10 12.45 -2.27
CA HIS A 133 7.93 11.43 -1.22
C HIS A 133 9.18 10.55 -1.08
N PRO A 134 9.78 10.44 0.13
CA PRO A 134 11.04 9.73 0.34
C PRO A 134 10.96 8.20 0.19
N THR A 135 9.77 7.62 0.38
CA THR A 135 9.54 6.16 0.42
C THR A 135 8.53 5.66 -0.61
N MET A 136 8.39 6.38 -1.73
CA MET A 136 7.39 6.06 -2.74
C MET A 136 7.62 4.67 -3.36
N LYS A 137 6.57 3.84 -3.39
CA LYS A 137 6.59 2.56 -4.10
C LYS A 137 6.53 2.77 -5.63
N PRO A 138 7.12 1.85 -6.42
CA PRO A 138 7.03 1.91 -7.89
C PRO A 138 5.60 1.69 -8.37
N ILE A 139 5.10 2.56 -9.26
CA ILE A 139 3.79 2.35 -9.89
C ILE A 139 3.70 0.99 -10.62
N PRO A 140 4.74 0.53 -11.37
CA PRO A 140 4.69 -0.79 -12.02
C PRO A 140 4.50 -1.96 -11.06
N LEU A 141 5.03 -1.87 -9.83
CA LEU A 141 4.83 -2.90 -8.81
C LEU A 141 3.36 -3.00 -8.38
N PHE A 142 2.71 -1.86 -8.20
CA PHE A 142 1.30 -1.79 -7.82
C PHE A 142 0.38 -2.18 -8.98
N ASP A 143 0.68 -1.72 -10.20
CA ASP A 143 -0.05 -2.12 -11.41
C ASP A 143 -0.04 -3.64 -11.61
N TYR A 144 1.12 -4.28 -11.41
CA TYR A 144 1.26 -5.74 -11.46
C TYR A 144 0.31 -6.46 -10.48
N LEU A 145 0.29 -6.04 -9.21
CA LEU A 145 -0.58 -6.66 -8.20
C LEU A 145 -2.07 -6.41 -8.47
N ILE A 146 -2.41 -5.20 -8.91
CA ILE A 146 -3.79 -4.83 -9.28
C ILE A 146 -4.29 -5.72 -10.42
N ARG A 147 -3.51 -5.89 -11.48
CA ARG A 147 -3.90 -6.72 -12.64
C ARG A 147 -4.04 -8.20 -12.29
N ASN A 148 -3.25 -8.71 -11.35
CA ASN A 148 -3.35 -10.11 -10.93
C ASN A 148 -4.67 -10.45 -10.22
N SER A 149 -5.32 -9.48 -9.57
CA SER A 149 -6.49 -9.74 -8.71
C SER A 149 -7.75 -8.95 -9.07
N THR A 150 -7.72 -8.17 -10.16
CA THR A 150 -8.85 -7.33 -10.56
C THR A 150 -9.06 -7.32 -12.07
N ASP A 151 -10.32 -7.15 -12.51
CA ASP A 151 -10.66 -6.80 -13.89
C ASP A 151 -10.74 -5.29 -14.08
N VAL A 152 -10.78 -4.86 -15.36
CA VAL A 152 -11.06 -3.46 -15.74
C VAL A 152 -12.40 -3.03 -15.12
N GLY A 153 -12.41 -1.86 -14.49
CA GLY A 153 -13.58 -1.29 -13.82
C GLY A 153 -13.79 -1.74 -12.38
N ASP A 154 -13.05 -2.76 -11.88
CA ASP A 154 -13.09 -3.13 -10.47
C ASP A 154 -12.57 -2.00 -9.57
N THR A 155 -12.98 -2.02 -8.31
CA THR A 155 -12.56 -1.03 -7.30
C THR A 155 -11.45 -1.57 -6.42
N VAL A 156 -10.39 -0.79 -6.26
CA VAL A 156 -9.29 -1.02 -5.32
C VAL A 156 -9.41 -0.02 -4.17
N TYR A 157 -9.24 -0.50 -2.94
CA TYR A 157 -9.25 0.33 -1.74
C TYR A 157 -7.85 0.45 -1.14
N ASP A 158 -7.48 1.68 -0.74
CA ASP A 158 -6.21 1.99 -0.07
C ASP A 158 -6.45 2.90 1.14
N PRO A 159 -6.41 2.38 2.38
CA PRO A 159 -6.58 3.18 3.59
C PRO A 159 -5.41 4.07 3.97
N PHE A 160 -4.25 3.94 3.30
CA PHE A 160 -3.03 4.70 3.59
C PHE A 160 -2.38 5.15 2.28
N CYS A 161 -3.06 6.06 1.57
CA CYS A 161 -2.75 6.40 0.17
C CYS A 161 -1.37 7.05 -0.01
N GLY A 162 -0.85 7.74 1.01
CA GLY A 162 0.45 8.40 0.98
C GLY A 162 0.58 9.36 -0.20
N SER A 163 1.52 9.07 -1.10
CA SER A 163 1.71 9.88 -2.32
C SER A 163 0.81 9.49 -3.50
N GLY A 164 -0.13 8.54 -3.33
CA GLY A 164 -1.10 8.17 -4.35
C GLY A 164 -0.65 7.09 -5.34
N THR A 165 0.32 6.25 -4.98
CA THR A 165 0.81 5.22 -5.91
C THR A 165 -0.29 4.25 -6.33
N THR A 166 -1.14 3.80 -5.40
CA THR A 166 -2.30 2.94 -5.68
C THR A 166 -3.27 3.62 -6.64
N LEU A 167 -3.59 4.89 -6.39
CA LEU A 167 -4.52 5.66 -7.23
C LEU A 167 -4.00 5.81 -8.66
N LEU A 168 -2.71 6.14 -8.82
CA LEU A 168 -2.10 6.28 -10.14
C LEU A 168 -2.01 4.95 -10.89
N ALA A 169 -1.68 3.86 -10.20
CA ALA A 169 -1.67 2.53 -10.79
C ALA A 169 -3.08 2.09 -11.23
N CYS A 170 -4.11 2.37 -10.43
CA CYS A 170 -5.50 2.11 -10.79
C CYS A 170 -5.93 2.89 -12.04
N GLU A 171 -5.59 4.19 -12.11
CA GLU A 171 -5.90 5.02 -13.28
C GLU A 171 -5.27 4.44 -14.56
N GLN A 172 -3.99 4.07 -14.52
CA GLN A 172 -3.28 3.45 -15.66
C GLN A 172 -3.84 2.08 -16.03
N ALA A 173 -4.34 1.34 -15.05
CA ALA A 173 -4.92 0.02 -15.25
C ALA A 173 -6.42 0.05 -15.60
N ASN A 174 -7.06 1.21 -15.71
CA ASN A 174 -8.51 1.39 -15.85
C ASN A 174 -9.32 0.71 -14.73
N ARG A 175 -8.86 0.86 -13.49
CA ARG A 175 -9.56 0.46 -12.26
C ARG A 175 -9.99 1.71 -11.50
N LYS A 176 -11.03 1.56 -10.66
CA LYS A 176 -11.43 2.62 -9.73
C LYS A 176 -10.57 2.54 -8.47
N CYS A 177 -10.23 3.68 -7.89
CA CYS A 177 -9.57 3.74 -6.60
C CYS A 177 -10.43 4.49 -5.59
N VAL A 178 -10.58 3.91 -4.41
CA VAL A 178 -11.12 4.59 -3.22
C VAL A 178 -9.98 4.62 -2.22
N ALA A 179 -9.57 5.81 -1.79
CA ALA A 179 -8.39 5.96 -0.97
C ALA A 179 -8.62 6.95 0.18
N VAL A 180 -7.89 6.74 1.27
CA VAL A 180 -7.87 7.63 2.44
C VAL A 180 -6.43 8.12 2.65
N GLU A 181 -6.30 9.41 2.92
CA GLU A 181 -5.03 10.05 3.30
C GLU A 181 -5.30 11.05 4.42
N LEU A 182 -4.51 10.95 5.49
CA LEU A 182 -4.66 11.78 6.69
C LEU A 182 -4.01 13.16 6.50
N SER A 183 -2.84 13.20 5.85
CA SER A 183 -2.05 14.41 5.69
C SER A 183 -2.59 15.29 4.54
N PRO A 184 -3.04 16.53 4.81
CA PRO A 184 -3.47 17.46 3.76
C PRO A 184 -2.37 17.71 2.72
N ARG A 185 -1.11 17.73 3.15
CA ARG A 185 0.05 17.89 2.25
C ARG A 185 0.13 16.75 1.22
N TYR A 186 -0.07 15.50 1.67
CA TYR A 186 -0.08 14.36 0.76
C TYR A 186 -1.33 14.32 -0.10
N CYS A 187 -2.47 14.80 0.37
CA CYS A 187 -3.65 14.99 -0.47
C CYS A 187 -3.34 15.90 -1.67
N ASP A 188 -2.64 17.02 -1.45
CA ASP A 188 -2.21 17.94 -2.52
C ASP A 188 -1.21 17.27 -3.49
N VAL A 189 -0.32 16.40 -2.98
CA VAL A 189 0.60 15.62 -3.81
C VAL A 189 -0.16 14.63 -4.69
N ILE A 190 -1.13 13.91 -4.12
CA ILE A 190 -1.98 12.96 -4.85
C ILE A 190 -2.71 13.67 -6.00
N LEU A 191 -3.39 14.78 -5.70
CA LEU A 191 -4.15 15.53 -6.69
C LEU A 191 -3.27 16.02 -7.83
N ARG A 192 -2.12 16.63 -7.51
CA ARG A 192 -1.16 17.13 -8.51
C ARG A 192 -0.62 16.00 -9.39
N ARG A 193 -0.27 14.87 -8.81
CA ARG A 193 0.24 13.70 -9.55
C ARG A 193 -0.82 13.14 -10.48
N TRP A 194 -2.06 13.01 -10.00
CA TRP A 194 -3.17 12.51 -10.80
C TRP A 194 -3.54 13.47 -11.94
N GLU A 195 -3.63 14.78 -11.67
CA GLU A 195 -3.88 15.80 -12.67
C GLU A 195 -2.79 15.83 -13.75
N THR A 196 -1.53 15.68 -13.33
CA THR A 196 -0.39 15.60 -14.27
C THR A 196 -0.47 14.35 -15.15
N LEU A 197 -0.83 13.20 -14.56
CA LEU A 197 -0.94 11.94 -15.30
C LEU A 197 -2.09 11.96 -16.31
N THR A 198 -3.23 12.52 -15.92
CA THR A 198 -4.48 12.40 -16.69
C THR A 198 -4.78 13.60 -17.57
N GLY A 199 -4.17 14.76 -17.30
CA GLY A 199 -4.53 16.04 -17.91
C GLY A 199 -5.91 16.58 -17.45
N ARG A 200 -6.60 15.88 -16.53
CA ARG A 200 -7.90 16.27 -15.98
C ARG A 200 -7.72 17.10 -14.71
N LYS A 201 -8.78 17.80 -14.29
CA LYS A 201 -8.83 18.50 -13.00
C LYS A 201 -9.64 17.70 -11.99
N ALA A 202 -9.11 17.63 -10.76
CA ALA A 202 -9.82 17.03 -9.65
C ALA A 202 -10.96 17.98 -9.19
N GLU A 203 -12.09 17.40 -8.84
CA GLU A 203 -13.24 18.14 -8.33
C GLU A 203 -13.40 17.86 -6.83
N ARG A 204 -13.53 18.96 -6.07
CA ARG A 204 -13.86 18.87 -4.65
C ARG A 204 -15.38 18.70 -4.49
N LEU A 205 -15.79 17.54 -4.00
CA LEU A 205 -17.18 17.36 -3.61
C LEU A 205 -17.47 18.13 -2.32
N ARG A 206 -18.69 18.72 -2.22
CA ARG A 206 -19.13 19.36 -0.98
C ARG A 206 -19.21 18.33 0.13
N ASN A 207 -18.89 18.76 1.37
CA ASN A 207 -19.11 17.90 2.54
C ASN A 207 -20.58 17.49 2.60
N LEU A 208 -20.86 16.19 2.62
CA LEU A 208 -22.21 15.64 2.82
C LEU A 208 -22.73 15.84 4.27
N ARG A 209 -22.05 16.64 5.08
CA ARG A 209 -22.35 16.90 6.50
C ARG A 209 -22.79 18.35 6.78
N GLU A 210 -23.23 19.09 5.75
CA GLU A 210 -23.97 20.35 5.90
C GLU A 210 -25.41 20.17 5.51
#